data_330dad4760dc20ba452ce375b8804fb5
#
_entry.id   330dad4760dc20ba452ce375b8804fb5
#
_cell.length_a   1.000
_cell.length_b   1.000
_cell.length_c   1.000
_cell.angle_alpha   90.00
_cell.angle_beta   90.00
_cell.angle_gamma   90.00
#
_symmetry.space_group_name_H-M   'P 1'
#
loop_
_entity.id
_entity.type
_entity.pdbx_description
1 polymer ?
#
loop_
_entity_poly.entity_id
_entity_poly.type
_entity_poly.pdbx_seq_one_letter_code
_entity_poly.pdbx_strand_id
1 'polypeptide(L)'
;MCIRDSKGSVINLHPSLLPSFPGMRGIQQAYEYGVRITGCSIHWVTPELDAGPIIDQKVVRIEESDTLESLTKKVHIAEHALLPDVVTRLSKSEISTP
;
A
#
# COMPACT_ATOMS: atom_id res chain seq x y z
N MET A 1 4.08 -1.05 7.17
CA MET A 1 4.05 -0.10 8.30
C MET A 1 2.65 -0.08 8.90
N CYS A 2 2.53 -0.26 10.18
CA CYS A 2 1.24 -0.27 10.88
C CYS A 2 1.08 1.00 11.71
N ILE A 3 -0.09 1.63 11.63
CA ILE A 3 -0.43 2.82 12.41
C ILE A 3 -1.78 2.57 13.08
N ARG A 4 -1.85 2.89 14.39
CA ARG A 4 -3.09 2.78 15.16
C ARG A 4 -3.78 4.15 15.20
N ASP A 5 -5.08 4.19 14.91
CA ASP A 5 -5.84 5.43 15.03
C ASP A 5 -6.26 5.69 16.48
N SER A 6 -6.90 6.84 16.73
CA SER A 6 -7.34 7.24 18.07
C SER A 6 -8.42 6.34 18.67
N LYS A 7 -9.09 5.54 17.83
CA LYS A 7 -10.15 4.61 18.26
C LYS A 7 -9.62 3.18 18.45
N GLY A 8 -8.31 2.98 18.31
CA GLY A 8 -7.69 1.67 18.45
C GLY A 8 -7.66 0.81 17.21
N SER A 9 -8.25 1.25 16.10
CA SER A 9 -8.14 0.55 14.83
C SER A 9 -6.74 0.72 14.25
N VAL A 10 -6.26 -0.31 13.57
CA VAL A 10 -4.91 -0.33 13.02
C VAL A 10 -4.95 -0.36 11.51
N ILE A 11 -4.18 0.51 10.88
CA ILE A 11 -4.00 0.49 9.42
C ILE A 11 -2.59 0.01 9.09
N ASN A 12 -2.45 -0.59 7.91
CA ASN A 12 -1.16 -1.08 7.42
C ASN A 12 -0.93 -0.58 6.00
N LEU A 13 0.31 -0.19 5.74
CA LEU A 13 0.77 0.17 4.40
C LEU A 13 1.49 -1.03 3.80
N HIS A 14 1.04 -1.49 2.63
CA HIS A 14 1.60 -2.64 1.95
C HIS A 14 2.08 -2.25 0.54
N PRO A 15 3.30 -2.65 0.13
CA PRO A 15 3.89 -2.21 -1.14
C PRO A 15 3.44 -3.04 -2.34
N SER A 16 2.14 -3.23 -2.51
CA SER A 16 1.55 -3.83 -3.70
C SER A 16 0.11 -3.37 -3.83
N LEU A 17 -0.49 -3.61 -4.99
CA LEU A 17 -1.92 -3.39 -5.20
C LEU A 17 -2.67 -4.63 -4.73
N LEU A 18 -2.95 -4.70 -3.43
CA LEU A 18 -3.70 -5.82 -2.86
C LEU A 18 -5.03 -6.02 -3.60
N PRO A 19 -5.48 -7.24 -3.84
CA PRO A 19 -4.98 -8.50 -3.29
C PRO A 19 -3.77 -9.10 -4.00
N SER A 20 -3.18 -8.39 -4.98
CA SER A 20 -1.97 -8.88 -5.65
C SER A 20 -0.76 -8.83 -4.74
N PHE A 21 0.05 -9.86 -4.80
CA PHE A 21 1.33 -9.96 -4.11
C PHE A 21 1.27 -9.64 -2.61
N PRO A 22 0.45 -10.38 -1.85
CA PRO A 22 0.43 -10.24 -0.40
C PRO A 22 1.72 -10.81 0.20
N GLY A 23 1.94 -10.54 1.49
CA GLY A 23 3.11 -11.04 2.18
C GLY A 23 4.35 -10.20 1.97
N MET A 24 5.52 -10.82 2.11
CA MET A 24 6.79 -10.14 2.03
C MET A 24 7.24 -9.90 0.59
N ARG A 25 8.06 -8.88 0.37
CA ARG A 25 8.69 -8.59 -0.93
C ARG A 25 7.70 -8.33 -2.05
N GLY A 26 6.61 -7.61 -1.76
CA GLY A 26 5.59 -7.31 -2.77
C GLY A 26 6.13 -6.62 -4.01
N ILE A 27 7.09 -5.69 -3.84
CA ILE A 27 7.71 -4.99 -4.97
C ILE A 27 8.51 -5.96 -5.84
N GLN A 28 9.33 -6.81 -5.20
CA GLN A 28 10.14 -7.80 -5.91
C GLN A 28 9.26 -8.82 -6.63
N GLN A 29 8.20 -9.29 -5.97
CA GLN A 29 7.25 -10.22 -6.58
C GLN A 29 6.62 -9.63 -7.84
N ALA A 30 6.18 -8.38 -7.78
CA ALA A 30 5.58 -7.69 -8.93
C ALA A 30 6.59 -7.55 -10.07
N TYR A 31 7.81 -7.15 -9.73
CA TYR A 31 8.87 -6.98 -10.71
C TYR A 31 9.21 -8.31 -11.41
N GLU A 32 9.38 -9.37 -10.64
CA GLU A 32 9.72 -10.70 -11.18
C GLU A 32 8.58 -11.32 -11.97
N TYR A 33 7.35 -11.08 -11.56
CA TYR A 33 6.18 -11.57 -12.28
C TYR A 33 6.07 -10.90 -13.66
N GLY A 34 6.49 -9.64 -13.76
CA GLY A 34 6.43 -8.90 -15.00
C GLY A 34 5.13 -8.14 -15.22
N VAL A 35 4.44 -7.77 -14.15
CA VAL A 35 3.24 -6.93 -14.29
C VAL A 35 3.62 -5.54 -14.78
N ARG A 36 2.69 -4.86 -15.43
CA ARG A 36 2.91 -3.50 -15.94
C ARG A 36 2.53 -2.44 -14.93
N ILE A 37 1.68 -2.78 -13.98
CA ILE A 37 1.15 -1.86 -12.97
C ILE A 37 1.28 -2.51 -11.61
N THR A 38 1.83 -1.78 -10.66
CA THR A 38 1.83 -2.13 -9.26
C THR A 38 1.49 -0.89 -8.45
N GLY A 39 1.87 -0.82 -7.20
CA GLY A 39 1.61 0.33 -6.36
C GLY A 39 1.70 -0.01 -4.89
N CYS A 40 0.91 0.70 -4.11
CA CYS A 40 0.81 0.45 -2.67
C CYS A 40 -0.64 0.53 -2.23
N SER A 41 -0.93 -0.13 -1.13
CA SER A 41 -2.27 -0.20 -0.54
C SER A 41 -2.21 0.14 0.93
N ILE A 42 -3.23 0.84 1.42
CA ILE A 42 -3.43 1.02 2.86
C ILE A 42 -4.74 0.32 3.19
N HIS A 43 -4.70 -0.55 4.19
CA HIS A 43 -5.86 -1.35 4.58
C HIS A 43 -6.01 -1.43 6.09
N TRP A 44 -7.22 -1.75 6.51
CA TRP A 44 -7.48 -2.06 7.93
C TRP A 44 -6.86 -3.42 8.25
N VAL A 45 -6.20 -3.49 9.40
CA VAL A 45 -5.58 -4.74 9.84
C VAL A 45 -6.65 -5.67 10.39
N THR A 46 -6.63 -6.92 9.93
CA THR A 46 -7.48 -8.01 10.41
C THR A 46 -6.57 -9.18 10.82
N PRO A 47 -7.13 -10.24 11.43
CA PRO A 47 -6.30 -11.42 11.76
C PRO A 47 -5.66 -12.09 10.54
N GLU A 48 -6.24 -11.92 9.34
CA GLU A 48 -5.68 -12.48 8.12
C GLU A 48 -4.59 -11.56 7.56
N LEU A 49 -3.51 -12.16 7.06
CA LEU A 49 -2.38 -11.41 6.52
C LEU A 49 -2.78 -10.66 5.24
N ASP A 50 -2.56 -9.35 5.24
CA ASP A 50 -2.78 -8.47 4.09
C ASP A 50 -4.15 -8.63 3.43
N ALA A 51 -5.18 -8.94 4.21
CA ALA A 51 -6.50 -9.26 3.69
C ALA A 51 -7.62 -8.35 4.21
N GLY A 52 -7.31 -7.36 5.02
CA GLY A 52 -8.31 -6.45 5.55
C GLY A 52 -8.90 -5.52 4.48
N PRO A 53 -10.02 -4.85 4.76
CA PRO A 53 -10.64 -3.92 3.81
C PRO A 53 -9.66 -2.82 3.41
N ILE A 54 -9.60 -2.54 2.11
CA ILE A 54 -8.70 -1.52 1.57
C ILE A 54 -9.29 -0.14 1.80
N ILE A 55 -8.47 0.77 2.33
CA ILE A 55 -8.85 2.17 2.52
C ILE A 55 -8.59 2.95 1.25
N ASP A 56 -7.37 2.84 0.71
CA ASP A 56 -6.98 3.52 -0.52
C ASP A 56 -5.74 2.87 -1.11
N GLN A 57 -5.49 3.15 -2.38
CA GLN A 57 -4.37 2.60 -3.12
C GLN A 57 -3.80 3.68 -4.03
N LYS A 58 -2.51 3.56 -4.35
CA LYS A 58 -1.86 4.44 -5.32
C LYS A 58 -1.12 3.60 -6.34
N VAL A 59 -1.36 3.90 -7.61
CA VAL A 59 -0.83 3.13 -8.75
C VAL A 59 0.57 3.60 -9.10
N VAL A 60 1.43 2.65 -9.45
CA VAL A 60 2.77 2.89 -9.98
C VAL A 60 2.91 2.10 -11.27
N ARG A 61 3.26 2.78 -12.36
CA ARG A 61 3.51 2.11 -13.62
C ARG A 61 4.95 1.61 -13.67
N ILE A 62 5.12 0.37 -14.14
CA ILE A 62 6.44 -0.22 -14.34
C ILE A 62 6.81 -0.02 -15.82
N GLU A 63 7.88 0.73 -16.06
CA GLU A 63 8.41 0.95 -17.41
C GLU A 63 9.41 -0.13 -17.78
N GLU A 64 9.64 -0.34 -19.08
CA GLU A 64 10.62 -1.34 -19.54
C GLU A 64 12.02 -1.04 -19.03
N SER A 65 12.34 0.24 -18.85
CA SER A 65 13.65 0.68 -18.34
C SER A 65 13.80 0.53 -16.83
N ASP A 66 12.71 0.20 -16.11
CA ASP A 66 12.80 0.08 -14.65
C ASP A 66 13.60 -1.14 -14.24
N THR A 67 14.44 -0.93 -13.24
CA THR A 67 15.11 -1.99 -12.49
C THR A 67 14.34 -2.20 -11.18
N LEU A 68 14.68 -3.25 -10.44
CA LEU A 68 14.09 -3.44 -9.11
C LEU A 68 14.37 -2.23 -8.21
N GLU A 69 15.57 -1.65 -8.32
CA GLU A 69 15.93 -0.47 -7.53
C GLU A 69 15.08 0.75 -7.89
N SER A 70 14.92 1.05 -9.19
CA SER A 70 14.14 2.21 -9.61
C SER A 70 12.65 2.02 -9.29
N LEU A 71 12.13 0.80 -9.45
CA LEU A 71 10.76 0.49 -9.09
C LEU A 71 10.53 0.66 -7.59
N THR A 72 11.46 0.21 -6.77
CA THR A 72 11.38 0.36 -5.32
C THR A 72 11.29 1.84 -4.94
N LYS A 73 12.08 2.71 -5.58
CA LYS A 73 12.01 4.16 -5.35
C LYS A 73 10.66 4.73 -5.73
N LYS A 74 10.11 4.32 -6.88
CA LYS A 74 8.79 4.77 -7.33
C LYS A 74 7.68 4.39 -6.34
N VAL A 75 7.73 3.16 -5.84
CA VAL A 75 6.73 2.68 -4.87
C VAL A 75 6.86 3.45 -3.56
N HIS A 76 8.08 3.68 -3.08
CA HIS A 76 8.30 4.47 -1.87
C HIS A 76 7.78 5.90 -2.01
N ILE A 77 7.97 6.53 -3.17
CA ILE A 77 7.41 7.87 -3.43
C ILE A 77 5.88 7.82 -3.34
N ALA A 78 5.26 6.81 -3.94
CA ALA A 78 3.82 6.63 -3.87
C ALA A 78 3.34 6.44 -2.42
N GLU A 79 4.06 5.64 -1.65
CA GLU A 79 3.76 5.41 -0.22
C GLU A 79 3.84 6.70 0.58
N HIS A 80 4.89 7.50 0.36
CA HIS A 80 5.09 8.77 1.06
C HIS A 80 4.03 9.81 0.70
N ALA A 81 3.38 9.68 -0.45
CA ALA A 81 2.27 10.55 -0.83
C ALA A 81 0.95 10.02 -0.27
N LEU A 82 0.74 8.71 -0.31
CA LEU A 82 -0.54 8.11 0.08
C LEU A 82 -0.76 8.12 1.60
N LEU A 83 0.26 7.75 2.37
CA LEU A 83 0.09 7.59 3.82
C LEU A 83 -0.33 8.87 4.52
N PRO A 84 0.34 10.02 4.32
CA PRO A 84 -0.09 11.28 4.95
C PRO A 84 -1.51 11.68 4.54
N ASP A 85 -1.88 11.44 3.28
CA ASP A 85 -3.21 11.75 2.78
C ASP A 85 -4.28 10.93 3.50
N VAL A 86 -4.06 9.63 3.64
CA VAL A 86 -4.99 8.74 4.36
C VAL A 86 -5.08 9.14 5.83
N VAL A 87 -3.95 9.38 6.49
CA VAL A 87 -3.92 9.78 7.90
C VAL A 87 -4.69 11.08 8.11
N THR A 88 -4.51 12.05 7.21
CA THR A 88 -5.23 13.33 7.27
C THR A 88 -6.74 13.10 7.14
N ARG A 89 -7.17 12.28 6.18
CA ARG A 89 -8.60 11.99 5.99
C ARG A 89 -9.20 11.24 7.18
N LEU A 90 -8.43 10.33 7.81
CA LEU A 90 -8.86 9.65 9.03
C LEU A 90 -9.04 10.64 10.18
N SER A 91 -8.10 11.58 10.36
CA SER A 91 -8.18 12.57 11.43
C SER A 91 -9.36 13.52 11.24
N LYS A 92 -9.81 13.75 10.01
CA LYS A 92 -10.97 14.58 9.69
C LYS A 92 -12.28 13.78 9.63
N SER A 93 -12.25 12.52 9.96
CA SER A 93 -13.42 11.62 9.91
C SER A 93 -14.02 11.50 8.50
N GLU A 94 -13.21 11.68 7.46
CA GLU A 94 -13.63 11.51 6.06
C GLU A 94 -13.60 10.04 5.62
N ILE A 95 -13.01 9.17 6.44
CA ILE A 95 -12.94 7.72 6.22
C ILE A 95 -13.59 7.04 7.42
N SER A 96 -14.56 6.18 7.15
CA SER A 96 -15.26 5.43 8.19
C SER A 96 -14.42 4.25 8.67
N THR A 97 -14.37 4.06 9.99
CA THR A 97 -13.80 2.85 10.58
C THR A 97 -14.75 1.68 10.36
N PRO A 98 -14.26 0.51 9.94
CA PRO A 98 -15.13 -0.66 9.75
C PRO A 98 -15.68 -1.18 11.06
#